data_c4fea63de7556cadefde5f8dc4414302
#
_entry.id   c4fea63de7556cadefde5f8dc4414302
#
_cell.length_a   1.000
_cell.length_b   1.000
_cell.length_c   1.000
_cell.angle_alpha   90.00
_cell.angle_beta   90.00
_cell.angle_gamma   90.00
#
_symmetry.space_group_name_H-M   'P 1'
#
loop_
_entity.id
_entity.type
_entity.pdbx_description
1 polymer ?
#
loop_
_entity_poly.entity_id
_entity_poly.type
_entity_poly.pdbx_seq_one_letter_code
_entity_poly.pdbx_strand_id
1 'polypeptide(L)'
;NKKTGRPVYNAIVWQSRQSQEICDTLIERGLNDLFKKKTGLIINPYFSASKIKWIFDHVKTVQDDANKGDILFGTIDTYLLWKLTNGKVHATDYSNASRTLIYNIHTLEWDDELLKFFNIPKSILPKVLPSSHIYGFATALSSIDMGFNTIPIASLIGDQQSALFGQCCFDEGCTKSTYGTGCFILMNTKDRIIYSNKGLLTTIAWGLDGKVEYALEGSVFVSGSAIQWLRDGMEMFKNSSDCEKAIRGENPSGGIY
;
A
#
# COMPACT_ATOMS: atom_id res chain seq x y z
N ASN A 1 0.45 -4.75 19.53
CA ASN A 1 1.31 -5.10 20.64
C ASN A 1 1.77 -6.57 20.50
N LYS A 2 3.08 -6.79 20.49
CA LYS A 2 3.74 -8.10 20.25
C LYS A 2 3.37 -9.17 21.29
N LYS A 3 3.16 -8.76 22.53
CA LYS A 3 2.87 -9.68 23.64
C LYS A 3 1.40 -10.09 23.68
N THR A 4 0.50 -9.12 23.43
CA THR A 4 -0.94 -9.35 23.56
C THR A 4 -1.62 -9.71 22.25
N GLY A 5 -0.97 -9.44 21.11
CA GLY A 5 -1.55 -9.59 19.78
C GLY A 5 -2.70 -8.63 19.46
N ARG A 6 -2.93 -7.63 20.31
CA ARG A 6 -4.00 -6.64 20.13
C ARG A 6 -3.46 -5.41 19.39
N PRO A 7 -4.23 -4.85 18.45
CA PRO A 7 -3.92 -3.55 17.86
C PRO A 7 -3.87 -2.47 18.95
N VAL A 8 -2.92 -1.53 18.82
CA VAL A 8 -2.81 -0.36 19.71
C VAL A 8 -3.73 0.77 19.26
N TYR A 9 -4.14 0.73 18.00
CA TYR A 9 -5.09 1.67 17.39
C TYR A 9 -5.84 0.96 16.25
N ASN A 10 -6.95 1.56 15.80
CA ASN A 10 -7.67 1.07 14.62
C ASN A 10 -6.81 1.19 13.36
N ALA A 11 -7.01 0.28 12.41
CA ALA A 11 -6.36 0.36 11.11
C ALA A 11 -6.74 1.66 10.38
N ILE A 12 -5.71 2.44 9.99
CA ILE A 12 -5.92 3.68 9.27
C ILE A 12 -5.99 3.36 7.77
N VAL A 13 -7.17 3.54 7.18
CA VAL A 13 -7.41 3.24 5.76
C VAL A 13 -6.66 4.20 4.83
N TRP A 14 -6.46 3.77 3.59
CA TRP A 14 -5.71 4.52 2.58
C TRP A 14 -6.29 5.91 2.26
N GLN A 15 -7.61 6.08 2.34
CA GLN A 15 -8.30 7.35 2.11
C GLN A 15 -8.22 8.34 3.28
N SER A 16 -7.75 7.91 4.46
CA SER A 16 -7.70 8.76 5.64
C SER A 16 -6.70 9.90 5.47
N ARG A 17 -7.13 11.10 5.80
CA ARG A 17 -6.31 12.33 5.77
C ARG A 17 -5.83 12.77 7.15
N GLN A 18 -6.01 11.95 8.19
CA GLN A 18 -5.68 12.34 9.58
C GLN A 18 -4.19 12.65 9.80
N SER A 19 -3.29 12.16 8.95
CA SER A 19 -1.86 12.47 8.98
C SER A 19 -1.43 13.55 7.96
N GLN A 20 -2.39 14.32 7.42
CA GLN A 20 -2.10 15.34 6.40
C GLN A 20 -1.11 16.41 6.90
N GLU A 21 -1.31 16.92 8.11
CA GLU A 21 -0.47 17.96 8.70
C GLU A 21 1.01 17.54 8.82
N ILE A 22 1.26 16.25 9.13
CA ILE A 22 2.61 15.68 9.15
C ILE A 22 3.23 15.73 7.75
N CYS A 23 2.44 15.40 6.72
CA CYS A 23 2.90 15.46 5.33
C CYS A 23 3.20 16.90 4.90
N ASP A 24 2.31 17.84 5.21
CA ASP A 24 2.46 19.26 4.85
C ASP A 24 3.74 19.85 5.48
N THR A 25 4.01 19.53 6.74
CA THR A 25 5.25 19.93 7.43
C THR A 25 6.52 19.43 6.70
N LEU A 26 6.51 18.19 6.20
CA LEU A 26 7.66 17.65 5.47
C LEU A 26 7.80 18.28 4.07
N ILE A 27 6.68 18.59 3.42
CA ILE A 27 6.65 19.27 2.12
C ILE A 27 7.20 20.70 2.25
N GLU A 28 6.77 21.45 3.26
CA GLU A 28 7.26 22.80 3.55
C GLU A 28 8.77 22.82 3.83
N ARG A 29 9.31 21.76 4.39
CA ARG A 29 10.76 21.57 4.58
C ARG A 29 11.52 21.21 3.29
N GLY A 30 10.83 21.12 2.15
CA GLY A 30 11.45 20.83 0.84
C GLY A 30 11.91 19.38 0.66
N LEU A 31 11.32 18.42 1.38
CA LEU A 31 11.78 17.02 1.40
C LEU A 31 11.21 16.14 0.26
N ASN A 32 10.31 16.67 -0.57
CA ASN A 32 9.66 15.89 -1.63
C ASN A 32 10.64 15.15 -2.54
N ASP A 33 11.69 15.81 -3.00
CA ASP A 33 12.66 15.22 -3.94
C ASP A 33 13.48 14.10 -3.28
N LEU A 34 13.82 14.26 -2.00
CA LEU A 34 14.51 13.22 -1.23
C LEU A 34 13.66 11.95 -1.15
N PHE A 35 12.37 12.09 -0.74
CA PHE A 35 11.46 10.97 -0.63
C PHE A 35 11.20 10.34 -2.00
N LYS A 36 10.92 11.15 -3.02
CA LYS A 36 10.70 10.66 -4.38
C LYS A 36 11.90 9.87 -4.90
N LYS A 37 13.12 10.38 -4.72
CA LYS A 37 14.35 9.71 -5.17
C LYS A 37 14.56 8.36 -4.51
N LYS A 38 14.25 8.23 -3.20
CA LYS A 38 14.51 7.00 -2.45
C LYS A 38 13.38 5.98 -2.56
N THR A 39 12.13 6.44 -2.59
CA THR A 39 10.96 5.57 -2.50
C THR A 39 10.14 5.46 -3.79
N GLY A 40 10.36 6.36 -4.75
CA GLY A 40 9.52 6.51 -5.94
C GLY A 40 8.19 7.23 -5.67
N LEU A 41 7.89 7.57 -4.41
CA LEU A 41 6.63 8.12 -3.95
C LEU A 41 6.74 9.62 -3.64
N ILE A 42 5.61 10.30 -3.66
CA ILE A 42 5.47 11.65 -3.12
C ILE A 42 5.09 11.60 -1.63
N ILE A 43 5.37 12.66 -0.88
CA ILE A 43 4.90 12.77 0.50
C ILE A 43 3.38 12.95 0.48
N ASN A 44 2.66 11.97 1.02
CA ASN A 44 1.18 11.95 1.01
C ASN A 44 0.66 11.08 2.15
N PRO A 45 -0.45 11.46 2.82
CA PRO A 45 -1.07 10.66 3.88
C PRO A 45 -1.62 9.30 3.41
N TYR A 46 -1.67 9.06 2.12
CA TYR A 46 -1.97 7.75 1.53
C TYR A 46 -1.02 6.65 2.05
N PHE A 47 0.26 6.98 2.24
CA PHE A 47 1.32 6.03 2.61
C PHE A 47 1.48 5.86 4.13
N SER A 48 2.11 4.75 4.54
CA SER A 48 2.07 4.30 5.94
C SER A 48 2.85 5.17 6.93
N ALA A 49 4.00 5.73 6.54
CA ALA A 49 4.93 6.38 7.48
C ALA A 49 4.30 7.53 8.28
N SER A 50 3.54 8.42 7.61
CA SER A 50 2.86 9.52 8.28
C SER A 50 1.76 9.03 9.24
N LYS A 51 1.11 7.90 8.93
CA LYS A 51 0.10 7.27 9.80
C LYS A 51 0.73 6.65 11.05
N ILE A 52 1.90 6.01 10.91
CA ILE A 52 2.66 5.51 12.08
C ILE A 52 3.03 6.68 12.98
N LYS A 53 3.59 7.76 12.42
CA LYS A 53 3.94 8.97 13.15
C LYS A 53 2.73 9.57 13.86
N TRP A 54 1.59 9.65 13.17
CA TRP A 54 0.36 10.14 13.76
C TRP A 54 -0.07 9.30 14.98
N ILE A 55 0.00 7.96 14.88
CA ILE A 55 -0.30 7.07 16.01
C ILE A 55 0.66 7.32 17.18
N PHE A 56 1.95 7.49 16.91
CA PHE A 56 2.94 7.79 17.94
C PHE A 56 2.64 9.10 18.68
N ASP A 57 2.17 10.12 17.96
CA ASP A 57 1.89 11.44 18.53
C ASP A 57 0.57 11.49 19.31
N HIS A 58 -0.42 10.63 18.97
CA HIS A 58 -1.77 10.73 19.51
C HIS A 58 -2.16 9.59 20.45
N VAL A 59 -1.45 8.46 20.41
CA VAL A 59 -1.76 7.30 21.27
C VAL A 59 -0.69 7.18 22.36
N LYS A 60 -1.09 7.39 23.61
CA LYS A 60 -0.18 7.35 24.77
C LYS A 60 0.61 6.06 24.83
N THR A 61 1.87 6.16 25.21
CA THR A 61 2.83 5.06 25.40
C THR A 61 3.29 4.31 24.15
N VAL A 62 2.60 4.44 23.01
CA VAL A 62 2.91 3.62 21.82
C VAL A 62 4.32 3.89 21.30
N GLN A 63 4.78 5.16 21.28
CA GLN A 63 6.15 5.50 20.89
C GLN A 63 7.18 4.85 21.85
N ASP A 64 6.94 4.91 23.15
CA ASP A 64 7.85 4.32 24.15
C ASP A 64 7.87 2.80 24.05
N ASP A 65 6.71 2.18 23.84
CA ASP A 65 6.58 0.74 23.66
C ASP A 65 7.23 0.26 22.35
N ALA A 66 7.15 1.10 21.29
CA ALA A 66 7.86 0.86 20.05
C ALA A 66 9.39 0.92 20.24
N ASN A 67 9.89 1.91 20.98
CA ASN A 67 11.32 2.03 21.31
C ASN A 67 11.83 0.84 22.15
N LYS A 68 10.98 0.24 22.98
CA LYS A 68 11.28 -0.99 23.74
C LYS A 68 11.18 -2.25 22.89
N GLY A 69 10.67 -2.17 21.64
CA GLY A 69 10.46 -3.32 20.76
C GLY A 69 9.23 -4.17 21.11
N ASP A 70 8.28 -3.62 21.88
CA ASP A 70 7.02 -4.29 22.25
C ASP A 70 5.90 -4.11 21.23
N ILE A 71 6.10 -3.22 20.23
CA ILE A 71 5.17 -2.96 19.15
C ILE A 71 5.71 -3.54 17.83
N LEU A 72 4.81 -4.02 16.99
CA LEU A 72 5.11 -4.38 15.61
C LEU A 72 4.25 -3.52 14.67
N PHE A 73 4.86 -3.07 13.61
CA PHE A 73 4.17 -2.43 12.48
C PHE A 73 3.89 -3.48 11.40
N GLY A 74 2.79 -3.33 10.70
CA GLY A 74 2.48 -4.08 9.49
C GLY A 74 1.45 -3.38 8.65
N THR A 75 1.59 -3.51 7.34
CA THR A 75 0.52 -3.37 6.38
C THR A 75 -0.44 -4.57 6.54
N ILE A 76 -1.58 -4.58 5.86
CA ILE A 76 -2.61 -5.61 6.09
C ILE A 76 -2.09 -7.03 5.82
N ASP A 77 -1.24 -7.21 4.81
CA ASP A 77 -0.56 -8.47 4.48
C ASP A 77 0.28 -8.99 5.64
N THR A 78 1.11 -8.12 6.23
CA THR A 78 1.94 -8.44 7.41
C THR A 78 1.06 -8.84 8.60
N TYR A 79 -0.03 -8.11 8.85
CA TYR A 79 -0.95 -8.42 9.94
C TYR A 79 -1.64 -9.77 9.74
N LEU A 80 -2.10 -10.07 8.53
CA LEU A 80 -2.71 -11.35 8.19
C LEU A 80 -1.71 -12.50 8.34
N LEU A 81 -0.50 -12.34 7.80
CA LEU A 81 0.58 -13.31 7.94
C LEU A 81 0.87 -13.61 9.41
N TRP A 82 1.02 -12.55 10.21
CA TRP A 82 1.30 -12.68 11.65
C TRP A 82 0.17 -13.41 12.37
N LYS A 83 -1.10 -13.11 12.05
CA LYS A 83 -2.26 -13.80 12.61
C LYS A 83 -2.35 -15.26 12.16
N LEU A 84 -2.19 -15.53 10.88
CA LEU A 84 -2.25 -16.89 10.32
C LEU A 84 -1.14 -17.82 10.86
N THR A 85 0.02 -17.24 11.21
CA THR A 85 1.14 -17.97 11.77
C THR A 85 1.18 -17.98 13.30
N ASN A 86 0.09 -17.57 13.98
CA ASN A 86 0.03 -17.44 15.45
C ASN A 86 1.18 -16.60 16.02
N GLY A 87 1.52 -15.49 15.37
CA GLY A 87 2.54 -14.54 15.80
C GLY A 87 3.99 -14.97 15.55
N LYS A 88 4.22 -16.04 14.81
CA LYS A 88 5.57 -16.57 14.56
C LYS A 88 6.32 -15.84 13.46
N VAL A 89 5.60 -15.30 12.45
CA VAL A 89 6.22 -14.65 11.29
C VAL A 89 5.77 -13.20 11.19
N HIS A 90 6.73 -12.29 11.21
CA HIS A 90 6.55 -10.85 11.00
C HIS A 90 7.34 -10.44 9.77
N ALA A 91 6.68 -10.51 8.62
CA ALA A 91 7.27 -10.23 7.32
C ALA A 91 6.26 -9.59 6.36
N THR A 92 6.78 -8.96 5.31
CA THR A 92 6.04 -8.38 4.18
C THR A 92 6.80 -8.66 2.89
N ASP A 93 6.23 -8.30 1.75
CA ASP A 93 6.93 -8.38 0.46
C ASP A 93 7.43 -7.01 -0.02
N TYR A 94 8.24 -7.03 -1.10
CA TYR A 94 8.77 -5.82 -1.70
C TYR A 94 7.68 -4.85 -2.17
N SER A 95 6.59 -5.36 -2.75
CA SER A 95 5.52 -4.52 -3.28
C SER A 95 4.79 -3.76 -2.16
N ASN A 96 4.43 -4.42 -1.06
CA ASN A 96 3.83 -3.78 0.11
C ASN A 96 4.80 -2.86 0.84
N ALA A 97 6.07 -3.26 1.02
CA ALA A 97 7.09 -2.42 1.65
C ALA A 97 7.28 -1.12 0.86
N SER A 98 7.28 -1.16 -0.47
CA SER A 98 7.43 0.02 -1.32
C SER A 98 6.30 1.05 -1.16
N ARG A 99 5.15 0.69 -0.54
CA ARG A 99 4.02 1.59 -0.27
C ARG A 99 4.08 2.29 1.09
N THR A 100 5.16 2.16 1.81
CA THR A 100 5.27 2.66 3.18
C THR A 100 5.85 4.07 3.31
N LEU A 101 6.46 4.62 2.26
CA LEU A 101 7.20 5.88 2.25
C LEU A 101 8.53 5.86 3.05
N ILE A 102 8.96 4.71 3.54
CA ILE A 102 10.20 4.51 4.31
C ILE A 102 11.07 3.36 3.79
N TYR A 103 10.69 2.76 2.66
CA TYR A 103 11.42 1.69 2.00
C TYR A 103 12.18 2.23 0.79
N ASN A 104 13.49 2.00 0.75
CA ASN A 104 14.32 2.44 -0.36
C ASN A 104 14.27 1.43 -1.50
N ILE A 105 13.70 1.84 -2.63
CA ILE A 105 13.49 0.95 -3.79
C ILE A 105 14.77 0.64 -4.57
N HIS A 106 15.88 1.32 -4.28
CA HIS A 106 17.19 1.03 -4.90
C HIS A 106 17.99 0.01 -4.11
N THR A 107 18.02 0.18 -2.78
CA THR A 107 18.77 -0.72 -1.89
C THR A 107 17.97 -1.93 -1.43
N LEU A 108 16.65 -1.90 -1.63
CA LEU A 108 15.68 -2.90 -1.17
C LEU A 108 15.77 -3.11 0.36
N GLU A 109 15.84 -1.99 1.09
CA GLU A 109 15.94 -1.97 2.55
C GLU A 109 15.10 -0.84 3.15
N TRP A 110 14.76 -0.96 4.43
CA TRP A 110 14.22 0.13 5.22
C TRP A 110 15.26 1.24 5.34
N ASP A 111 14.91 2.46 4.92
CA ASP A 111 15.84 3.59 4.83
C ASP A 111 15.99 4.31 6.17
N ASP A 112 17.16 4.22 6.78
CA ASP A 112 17.44 4.77 8.10
C ASP A 112 17.32 6.32 8.16
N GLU A 113 17.53 7.03 7.04
CA GLU A 113 17.32 8.48 6.99
C GLU A 113 15.83 8.81 6.97
N LEU A 114 15.02 8.10 6.18
CA LEU A 114 13.58 8.32 6.12
C LEU A 114 12.89 7.95 7.44
N LEU A 115 13.34 6.90 8.12
CA LEU A 115 12.83 6.49 9.43
C LEU A 115 12.98 7.60 10.48
N LYS A 116 14.09 8.36 10.45
CA LYS A 116 14.36 9.45 11.38
C LYS A 116 13.33 10.58 11.27
N PHE A 117 12.84 10.89 10.07
CA PHE A 117 11.82 11.95 9.91
C PHE A 117 10.51 11.64 10.63
N PHE A 118 10.21 10.37 10.83
CA PHE A 118 8.98 9.91 11.48
C PHE A 118 9.21 9.35 12.89
N ASN A 119 10.46 9.36 13.40
CA ASN A 119 10.86 8.72 14.67
C ASN A 119 10.45 7.24 14.74
N ILE A 120 10.54 6.51 13.63
CA ILE A 120 10.16 5.10 13.54
C ILE A 120 11.36 4.22 13.88
N PRO A 121 11.31 3.43 14.98
CA PRO A 121 12.36 2.47 15.29
C PRO A 121 12.36 1.32 14.26
N LYS A 122 13.53 1.01 13.69
CA LYS A 122 13.66 -0.09 12.72
C LYS A 122 13.22 -1.45 13.29
N SER A 123 13.29 -1.62 14.59
CA SER A 123 12.91 -2.85 15.31
C SER A 123 11.43 -3.23 15.20
N ILE A 124 10.56 -2.27 14.89
CA ILE A 124 9.12 -2.54 14.73
C ILE A 124 8.75 -3.00 13.31
N LEU A 125 9.66 -2.87 12.35
CA LEU A 125 9.40 -3.11 10.94
C LEU A 125 9.51 -4.59 10.58
N PRO A 126 8.66 -5.09 9.66
CA PRO A 126 8.70 -6.49 9.23
C PRO A 126 9.94 -6.77 8.38
N LYS A 127 10.36 -8.04 8.36
CA LYS A 127 11.35 -8.51 7.37
C LYS A 127 10.73 -8.42 5.97
N VAL A 128 11.47 -7.87 5.02
CA VAL A 128 11.03 -7.79 3.62
C VAL A 128 11.59 -8.98 2.84
N LEU A 129 10.72 -9.66 2.10
CA LEU A 129 11.02 -10.90 1.36
C LEU A 129 10.47 -10.80 -0.07
N PRO A 130 10.90 -11.66 -1.02
CA PRO A 130 10.31 -11.73 -2.35
C PRO A 130 8.80 -11.99 -2.31
N SER A 131 8.06 -11.49 -3.32
CA SER A 131 6.60 -11.66 -3.39
C SER A 131 6.20 -13.14 -3.51
N SER A 132 7.00 -13.95 -4.20
CA SER A 132 6.90 -15.42 -4.21
C SER A 132 7.93 -16.00 -3.25
N HIS A 133 7.47 -16.45 -2.09
CA HIS A 133 8.30 -17.01 -1.02
C HIS A 133 7.44 -17.82 -0.05
N ILE A 134 7.97 -18.91 0.51
CA ILE A 134 7.29 -19.62 1.60
C ILE A 134 7.49 -18.83 2.89
N TYR A 135 6.56 -17.97 3.22
CA TYR A 135 6.58 -17.12 4.42
C TYR A 135 6.39 -17.91 5.72
N GLY A 136 5.67 -19.02 5.63
CA GLY A 136 5.34 -19.88 6.76
C GLY A 136 4.12 -20.72 6.48
N PHE A 137 3.51 -21.24 7.54
CA PHE A 137 2.33 -22.09 7.46
C PHE A 137 1.18 -21.51 8.29
N ALA A 138 -0.05 -21.61 7.76
CA ALA A 138 -1.26 -21.08 8.39
C ALA A 138 -1.70 -21.96 9.58
N THR A 139 -0.88 -22.00 10.62
CA THR A 139 -1.14 -22.82 11.83
C THR A 139 -2.37 -22.36 12.63
N ALA A 140 -2.82 -21.12 12.46
CA ALA A 140 -4.05 -20.63 13.07
C ALA A 140 -5.31 -21.32 12.52
N LEU A 141 -5.22 -21.96 11.34
CA LEU A 141 -6.32 -22.68 10.70
C LEU A 141 -6.31 -24.20 10.98
N SER A 142 -5.37 -24.69 11.79
CA SER A 142 -5.22 -26.13 12.07
C SER A 142 -6.42 -26.78 12.77
N SER A 143 -7.30 -25.99 13.38
CA SER A 143 -8.55 -26.47 13.98
C SER A 143 -9.70 -26.66 12.97
N ILE A 144 -9.52 -26.18 11.73
CA ILE A 144 -10.48 -26.37 10.65
C ILE A 144 -10.09 -27.64 9.92
N ASP A 145 -10.94 -28.65 9.97
CA ASP A 145 -10.73 -29.90 9.23
C ASP A 145 -10.93 -29.64 7.73
N MET A 146 -9.82 -29.32 7.05
CA MET A 146 -9.78 -29.14 5.59
C MET A 146 -9.02 -30.29 4.90
N GLY A 147 -8.76 -31.38 5.62
CA GLY A 147 -7.97 -32.50 5.10
C GLY A 147 -6.46 -32.23 4.94
N PHE A 148 -5.98 -31.05 5.40
CA PHE A 148 -4.57 -30.66 5.36
C PHE A 148 -4.08 -30.29 6.76
N ASN A 149 -2.96 -30.86 7.18
CA ASN A 149 -2.36 -30.54 8.49
C ASN A 149 -1.74 -29.14 8.54
N THR A 150 -1.32 -28.60 7.39
CA THR A 150 -0.73 -27.26 7.30
C THR A 150 -0.90 -26.69 5.87
N ILE A 151 -1.28 -25.43 5.77
CA ILE A 151 -1.37 -24.70 4.50
C ILE A 151 -0.18 -23.76 4.40
N PRO A 152 0.70 -23.88 3.38
CA PRO A 152 1.80 -22.93 3.19
C PRO A 152 1.26 -21.56 2.76
N ILE A 153 1.85 -20.50 3.31
CA ILE A 153 1.64 -19.12 2.84
C ILE A 153 2.80 -18.82 1.90
N ALA A 154 2.54 -18.95 0.60
CA ALA A 154 3.57 -19.00 -0.44
C ALA A 154 3.74 -17.68 -1.22
N SER A 155 2.91 -16.66 -0.94
CA SER A 155 3.00 -15.37 -1.60
C SER A 155 2.39 -14.27 -0.75
N LEU A 156 2.99 -13.08 -0.80
CA LEU A 156 2.43 -11.79 -0.42
C LEU A 156 2.67 -10.81 -1.57
N ILE A 157 1.66 -10.01 -1.89
CA ILE A 157 1.77 -9.00 -2.95
C ILE A 157 0.68 -7.94 -2.74
N GLY A 158 0.97 -6.67 -3.05
CA GLY A 158 -0.02 -5.60 -3.01
C GLY A 158 -1.13 -5.82 -4.05
N ASP A 159 -2.34 -5.38 -3.76
CA ASP A 159 -3.53 -5.62 -4.59
C ASP A 159 -3.38 -5.11 -6.02
N GLN A 160 -2.82 -3.91 -6.19
CA GLN A 160 -2.61 -3.32 -7.51
C GLN A 160 -1.51 -4.04 -8.31
N GLN A 161 -0.45 -4.46 -7.62
CA GLN A 161 0.63 -5.25 -8.20
C GLN A 161 0.18 -6.66 -8.54
N SER A 162 -0.64 -7.27 -7.68
CA SER A 162 -1.28 -8.55 -7.94
C SER A 162 -2.19 -8.49 -9.19
N ALA A 163 -2.94 -7.40 -9.35
CA ALA A 163 -3.75 -7.17 -10.55
C ALA A 163 -2.88 -7.03 -11.82
N LEU A 164 -1.74 -6.33 -11.73
CA LEU A 164 -0.79 -6.22 -12.85
C LEU A 164 -0.27 -7.61 -13.25
N PHE A 165 0.12 -8.43 -12.27
CA PHE A 165 0.57 -9.79 -12.48
C PHE A 165 -0.55 -10.69 -13.06
N GLY A 166 -1.75 -10.63 -12.45
CA GLY A 166 -2.90 -11.42 -12.86
C GLY A 166 -3.45 -11.08 -14.26
N GLN A 167 -3.20 -9.86 -14.75
CA GLN A 167 -3.48 -9.42 -16.12
C GLN A 167 -2.35 -9.83 -17.10
N CYS A 168 -1.37 -10.63 -16.65
CA CYS A 168 -0.21 -11.06 -17.43
C CYS A 168 0.61 -9.90 -18.02
N CYS A 169 0.70 -8.78 -17.31
CA CYS A 169 1.49 -7.62 -17.73
C CYS A 169 2.98 -7.86 -17.43
N PHE A 170 3.56 -8.87 -18.04
CA PHE A 170 4.95 -9.29 -17.80
C PHE A 170 5.96 -8.54 -18.66
N ASP A 171 5.54 -7.95 -19.77
CA ASP A 171 6.44 -7.23 -20.67
C ASP A 171 6.53 -5.74 -20.32
N GLU A 172 7.67 -5.12 -20.67
CA GLU A 172 7.86 -3.68 -20.52
C GLU A 172 6.80 -2.90 -21.29
N GLY A 173 6.19 -1.90 -20.60
CA GLY A 173 5.12 -1.08 -21.15
C GLY A 173 3.74 -1.74 -21.08
N CYS A 174 3.66 -3.04 -20.74
CA CYS A 174 2.37 -3.66 -20.50
C CYS A 174 1.67 -3.01 -19.32
N THR A 175 0.39 -2.66 -19.51
CA THR A 175 -0.34 -1.78 -18.60
C THR A 175 -1.68 -2.40 -18.24
N LYS A 176 -2.02 -2.38 -16.94
CA LYS A 176 -3.35 -2.69 -16.45
C LYS A 176 -4.05 -1.43 -15.93
N SER A 177 -5.35 -1.36 -16.05
CA SER A 177 -6.18 -0.32 -15.44
C SER A 177 -7.28 -0.96 -14.59
N THR A 178 -7.38 -0.53 -13.34
CA THR A 178 -8.44 -0.95 -12.42
C THR A 178 -9.43 0.19 -12.24
N TYR A 179 -10.70 -0.06 -12.50
CA TYR A 179 -11.80 0.87 -12.28
C TYR A 179 -12.64 0.38 -11.10
N GLY A 180 -12.57 1.07 -9.99
CA GLY A 180 -13.29 0.76 -8.75
C GLY A 180 -13.73 2.03 -8.03
N THR A 181 -13.69 2.07 -6.71
CA THR A 181 -13.89 3.27 -5.89
C THR A 181 -12.99 4.42 -6.37
N GLY A 182 -11.71 4.12 -6.61
CA GLY A 182 -10.76 4.92 -7.38
C GLY A 182 -10.35 4.19 -8.66
N CYS A 183 -9.55 4.85 -9.50
CA CYS A 183 -8.90 4.24 -10.66
C CYS A 183 -7.40 4.19 -10.46
N PHE A 184 -6.80 3.05 -10.81
CA PHE A 184 -5.38 2.80 -10.65
C PHE A 184 -4.80 2.16 -11.91
N ILE A 185 -3.87 2.86 -12.53
CA ILE A 185 -3.18 2.39 -13.74
C ILE A 185 -1.75 2.05 -13.33
N LEU A 186 -1.31 0.84 -13.63
CA LEU A 186 0.08 0.41 -13.45
C LEU A 186 0.66 -0.06 -14.78
N MET A 187 1.86 0.39 -15.07
CA MET A 187 2.64 -0.02 -16.25
C MET A 187 3.94 -0.67 -15.81
N ASN A 188 4.18 -1.90 -16.22
CA ASN A 188 5.44 -2.61 -15.95
C ASN A 188 6.62 -1.92 -16.63
N THR A 189 7.68 -1.63 -15.89
CA THR A 189 8.92 -1.02 -16.37
C THR A 189 10.14 -1.96 -16.26
N LYS A 190 9.87 -3.25 -15.96
CA LYS A 190 10.88 -4.28 -15.74
C LYS A 190 11.86 -3.89 -14.62
N ASP A 191 13.15 -4.04 -14.86
CA ASP A 191 14.24 -3.73 -13.93
C ASP A 191 14.57 -2.22 -13.84
N ARG A 192 13.83 -1.38 -14.55
CA ARG A 192 14.10 0.06 -14.62
C ARG A 192 13.27 0.86 -13.62
N ILE A 193 13.96 1.59 -12.76
CA ILE A 193 13.36 2.60 -11.89
C ILE A 193 13.20 3.88 -12.71
N ILE A 194 11.96 4.18 -13.13
CA ILE A 194 11.63 5.34 -13.96
C ILE A 194 10.91 6.38 -13.13
N TYR A 195 11.44 7.60 -13.09
CA TYR A 195 10.80 8.72 -12.42
C TYR A 195 10.02 9.57 -13.41
N SER A 196 8.74 9.75 -13.14
CA SER A 196 7.87 10.62 -13.94
C SER A 196 8.04 12.09 -13.52
N ASN A 197 8.04 12.98 -14.53
CA ASN A 197 7.90 14.44 -14.33
C ASN A 197 6.46 14.90 -14.55
N LYS A 198 5.51 13.98 -14.71
CA LYS A 198 4.07 14.22 -14.95
C LYS A 198 3.17 13.69 -13.82
N GLY A 199 3.71 13.51 -12.61
CA GLY A 199 2.94 13.15 -11.43
C GLY A 199 2.71 11.65 -11.21
N LEU A 200 3.23 10.77 -12.08
CA LEU A 200 3.17 9.33 -11.83
C LEU A 200 4.15 8.93 -10.72
N LEU A 201 3.78 7.91 -9.98
CA LEU A 201 4.61 7.30 -8.94
C LEU A 201 5.45 6.17 -9.54
N THR A 202 6.57 5.88 -8.89
CA THR A 202 7.36 4.68 -9.14
C THR A 202 7.16 3.73 -7.97
N THR A 203 6.91 2.46 -8.23
CA THR A 203 6.70 1.44 -7.20
C THR A 203 7.39 0.14 -7.60
N ILE A 204 7.58 -0.77 -6.65
CA ILE A 204 7.98 -2.13 -6.97
C ILE A 204 6.74 -2.90 -7.42
N ALA A 205 6.83 -3.57 -8.57
CA ALA A 205 5.79 -4.44 -9.07
C ALA A 205 5.77 -5.76 -8.31
N TRP A 206 6.89 -6.47 -8.28
CA TRP A 206 7.07 -7.73 -7.54
C TRP A 206 8.54 -8.11 -7.40
N GLY A 207 8.81 -9.06 -6.49
CA GLY A 207 10.06 -9.79 -6.41
C GLY A 207 9.83 -11.27 -6.71
N LEU A 208 10.40 -11.76 -7.78
CA LEU A 208 10.24 -13.14 -8.26
C LEU A 208 11.57 -13.67 -8.78
N ASP A 209 11.92 -14.92 -8.42
CA ASP A 209 13.10 -15.63 -8.90
C ASP A 209 14.42 -14.83 -8.77
N GLY A 210 14.58 -14.13 -7.64
CA GLY A 210 15.75 -13.31 -7.34
C GLY A 210 15.83 -11.99 -8.11
N LYS A 211 14.78 -11.63 -8.86
CA LYS A 211 14.67 -10.37 -9.60
C LYS A 211 13.58 -9.50 -9.02
N VAL A 212 13.78 -8.18 -9.09
CA VAL A 212 12.78 -7.18 -8.73
C VAL A 212 12.37 -6.43 -9.98
N GLU A 213 11.07 -6.36 -10.24
CA GLU A 213 10.51 -5.55 -11.30
C GLU A 213 9.77 -4.34 -10.73
N TYR A 214 9.76 -3.26 -11.49
CA TYR A 214 9.19 -1.97 -11.11
C TYR A 214 7.98 -1.63 -11.97
N ALA A 215 7.20 -0.64 -11.52
CA ALA A 215 6.08 -0.12 -12.29
C ALA A 215 5.95 1.40 -12.11
N LEU A 216 5.42 2.07 -13.13
CA LEU A 216 4.84 3.40 -13.01
C LEU A 216 3.38 3.28 -12.63
N GLU A 217 2.92 4.15 -11.73
CA GLU A 217 1.55 4.16 -11.23
C GLU A 217 0.91 5.54 -11.39
N GLY A 218 -0.30 5.55 -11.95
CA GLY A 218 -1.22 6.67 -11.91
C GLY A 218 -2.43 6.33 -11.05
N SER A 219 -2.82 7.24 -10.15
CA SER A 219 -3.91 7.02 -9.20
C SER A 219 -4.93 8.16 -9.26
N VAL A 220 -6.20 7.81 -9.38
CA VAL A 220 -7.35 8.70 -9.23
C VAL A 220 -8.17 8.18 -8.05
N PHE A 221 -8.15 8.89 -6.92
CA PHE A 221 -8.72 8.39 -5.67
C PHE A 221 -10.25 8.38 -5.64
N VAL A 222 -10.88 9.20 -6.47
CA VAL A 222 -12.34 9.36 -6.55
C VAL A 222 -12.78 9.09 -7.98
N SER A 223 -13.38 7.94 -8.23
CA SER A 223 -13.91 7.54 -9.54
C SER A 223 -15.31 6.92 -9.37
N GLY A 224 -15.45 5.61 -9.19
CA GLY A 224 -16.73 4.99 -8.92
C GLY A 224 -17.43 5.52 -7.65
N SER A 225 -16.64 5.99 -6.67
CA SER A 225 -17.17 6.68 -5.49
C SER A 225 -17.88 8.01 -5.83
N ALA A 226 -17.48 8.72 -6.89
CA ALA A 226 -18.22 9.91 -7.36
C ALA A 226 -19.60 9.52 -7.86
N ILE A 227 -19.70 8.45 -8.64
CA ILE A 227 -20.98 7.92 -9.14
C ILE A 227 -21.86 7.47 -7.97
N GLN A 228 -21.27 6.79 -7.00
CA GLN A 228 -21.96 6.39 -5.78
C GLN A 228 -22.48 7.61 -5.00
N TRP A 229 -21.66 8.65 -4.84
CA TRP A 229 -22.06 9.89 -4.17
C TRP A 229 -23.18 10.61 -4.91
N LEU A 230 -23.14 10.69 -6.26
CA LEU A 230 -24.23 11.25 -7.06
C LEU A 230 -25.53 10.48 -6.86
N ARG A 231 -25.46 9.13 -6.72
CA ARG A 231 -26.63 8.29 -6.45
C ARG A 231 -27.14 8.43 -5.02
N ASP A 232 -26.25 8.23 -4.02
CA ASP A 232 -26.67 8.04 -2.62
C ASP A 232 -26.66 9.37 -1.84
N GLY A 233 -25.81 10.34 -2.20
CA GLY A 233 -25.70 11.62 -1.52
C GLY A 233 -26.49 12.75 -2.19
N MET A 234 -26.51 12.77 -3.54
CA MET A 234 -27.20 13.78 -4.32
C MET A 234 -28.57 13.31 -4.83
N GLU A 235 -28.86 11.99 -4.75
CA GLU A 235 -30.10 11.36 -5.19
C GLU A 235 -30.47 11.68 -6.66
N MET A 236 -29.45 11.91 -7.51
CA MET A 236 -29.64 12.29 -8.92
C MET A 236 -30.20 11.14 -9.77
N PHE A 237 -29.99 9.90 -9.36
CA PHE A 237 -30.52 8.70 -10.04
C PHE A 237 -30.60 7.54 -9.05
N LYS A 238 -31.41 6.51 -9.38
CA LYS A 238 -31.68 5.37 -8.48
C LYS A 238 -30.64 4.25 -8.60
N ASN A 239 -30.15 3.99 -9.80
CA ASN A 239 -29.20 2.92 -10.07
C ASN A 239 -27.98 3.48 -10.80
N SER A 240 -26.78 2.93 -10.53
CA SER A 240 -25.55 3.35 -11.18
C SER A 240 -25.60 3.22 -12.72
N SER A 241 -26.37 2.22 -13.24
CA SER A 241 -26.62 2.04 -14.68
C SER A 241 -27.41 3.19 -15.34
N ASP A 242 -28.09 4.01 -14.55
CA ASP A 242 -28.87 5.14 -15.07
C ASP A 242 -27.94 6.26 -15.54
N CYS A 243 -26.71 6.34 -15.01
CA CYS A 243 -25.66 7.26 -15.52
C CYS A 243 -25.38 7.01 -17.01
N GLU A 244 -25.19 5.74 -17.39
CA GLU A 244 -24.93 5.40 -18.80
C GLU A 244 -26.11 5.81 -19.70
N LYS A 245 -27.35 5.61 -19.24
CA LYS A 245 -28.53 6.02 -19.99
C LYS A 245 -28.62 7.54 -20.15
N ALA A 246 -28.26 8.29 -19.10
CA ALA A 246 -28.31 9.75 -19.10
C ALA A 246 -27.32 10.39 -20.11
N ILE A 247 -26.19 9.74 -20.37
CA ILE A 247 -25.15 10.25 -21.29
C ILE A 247 -25.26 9.66 -22.71
N ARG A 248 -26.17 8.72 -22.95
CA ARG A 248 -26.34 8.14 -24.29
C ARG A 248 -26.82 9.21 -25.29
N GLY A 249 -26.04 9.39 -26.36
CA GLY A 249 -26.33 10.36 -27.41
C GLY A 249 -25.78 11.76 -27.16
N GLU A 250 -25.21 12.00 -25.98
CA GLU A 250 -24.54 13.26 -25.68
C GLU A 250 -23.07 13.24 -26.14
N ASN A 251 -22.49 14.41 -26.36
CA ASN A 251 -21.07 14.53 -26.56
C ASN A 251 -20.34 14.01 -25.31
N PRO A 252 -19.40 13.07 -25.43
CA PRO A 252 -18.74 12.43 -24.27
C PRO A 252 -18.17 13.39 -23.23
N SER A 253 -17.73 14.58 -23.64
CA SER A 253 -17.21 15.59 -22.71
C SER A 253 -18.24 16.68 -22.38
N GLY A 254 -19.37 16.77 -23.09
CA GLY A 254 -20.31 17.90 -22.98
C GLY A 254 -19.66 19.27 -23.19
N GLY A 255 -18.45 19.30 -23.79
CA GLY A 255 -17.63 20.50 -23.91
C GLY A 255 -16.79 20.86 -22.68
N ILE A 256 -16.75 19.99 -21.69
CA ILE A 256 -15.90 20.13 -20.48
C ILE A 256 -14.60 19.35 -20.72
N TYR A 257 -13.45 20.01 -20.55
CA TYR A 257 -12.11 19.45 -20.75
C TYR A 257 -11.25 19.61 -19.49
#